data_f76a0f2801064d11a9d71cdaa892f322
#
_entry.id   f76a0f2801064d11a9d71cdaa892f322
#
_cell.length_a   1.000
_cell.length_b   1.000
_cell.length_c   1.000
_cell.angle_alpha   90.00
_cell.angle_beta   90.00
_cell.angle_gamma   90.00
#
_symmetry.space_group_name_H-M   'P 1'
#
loop_
_entity.id
_entity.type
_entity.pdbx_description
1 polymer ?
#
loop_
_entity_poly.entity_id
_entity_poly.type
_entity_poly.pdbx_seq_one_letter_code
_entity_poly.pdbx_strand_id
1 'polypeptide(L)'
;MVTSSRKARRIEKREERKLKNLPKHIAVMRLSALGDVAMLSHTLRAFKEEYPSVKITVATRALCRPFFEGLDVEIFEVDTKGRHKGLKGEWRLLRDLIGLGIDAFADAHGVLRSMQLRWLMRFAGRRVERIRKGRVEKWFRVGYNSHNGVPLKHSVVRYCDVLRRMGFEFENPEAVSREESLQRPNPMGEKSGKWVGVAPFSAHRGKTYPEPMAEELIGLLAGEYERVFVHSGGDSEAEFAQRMETKYENVTALFGKVKLGDELNLIAHLDCIVSMDSVAMHMASLTATPVVSIWGATHPALGFLGWGCDERGVLQEEMKCRPCSVYGERKCRNGSYKCLKVITPQMVVDKVKELVG
;
A
#
# COMPACT_ATOMS: atom_id res chain seq x y z
N MET A 1 -11.85 -43.04 -29.88
CA MET A 1 -11.69 -41.54 -30.09
C MET A 1 -12.90 -40.68 -29.76
N VAL A 2 -14.14 -41.21 -29.66
CA VAL A 2 -15.39 -40.43 -29.41
C VAL A 2 -15.56 -39.95 -27.93
N THR A 3 -14.97 -40.65 -26.97
CA THR A 3 -15.09 -40.32 -25.54
C THR A 3 -14.31 -39.09 -25.10
N SER A 4 -13.17 -38.77 -25.75
CA SER A 4 -12.34 -37.57 -25.46
C SER A 4 -13.08 -36.27 -25.84
N SER A 5 -13.78 -36.26 -26.99
CA SER A 5 -14.53 -35.09 -27.48
C SER A 5 -15.73 -34.72 -26.59
N ARG A 6 -16.44 -35.73 -26.05
CA ARG A 6 -17.58 -35.48 -25.14
C ARG A 6 -17.12 -34.90 -23.77
N LYS A 7 -15.99 -35.36 -23.25
CA LYS A 7 -15.41 -34.86 -22.00
C LYS A 7 -14.92 -33.40 -22.15
N ALA A 8 -14.23 -33.08 -23.27
CA ALA A 8 -13.80 -31.74 -23.60
C ALA A 8 -14.97 -30.76 -23.71
N ARG A 9 -16.01 -31.07 -24.46
CA ARG A 9 -17.24 -30.25 -24.57
C ARG A 9 -17.99 -30.06 -23.24
N ARG A 10 -17.90 -31.05 -22.35
CA ARG A 10 -18.53 -30.95 -21.01
C ARG A 10 -17.75 -30.02 -20.08
N ILE A 11 -16.40 -29.99 -20.19
CA ILE A 11 -15.52 -29.07 -19.49
C ILE A 11 -15.76 -27.65 -20.01
N GLU A 12 -15.72 -27.45 -21.32
CA GLU A 12 -15.96 -26.15 -21.97
C GLU A 12 -17.33 -25.53 -21.58
N LYS A 13 -18.41 -26.31 -21.65
CA LYS A 13 -19.75 -25.86 -21.17
C LYS A 13 -19.79 -25.55 -19.68
N ARG A 14 -18.96 -26.20 -18.85
CA ARG A 14 -18.87 -25.93 -17.42
C ARG A 14 -18.12 -24.61 -17.18
N GLU A 15 -17.06 -24.35 -17.94
CA GLU A 15 -16.30 -23.09 -17.89
C GLU A 15 -17.14 -21.92 -18.41
N GLU A 16 -17.83 -22.07 -19.55
CA GLU A 16 -18.77 -21.08 -20.04
C GLU A 16 -19.87 -20.74 -19.01
N ARG A 17 -20.42 -21.76 -18.32
CA ARG A 17 -21.41 -21.53 -17.24
C ARG A 17 -20.79 -20.84 -16.03
N LYS A 18 -19.53 -21.14 -15.67
CA LYS A 18 -18.81 -20.43 -14.61
C LYS A 18 -18.67 -18.96 -14.98
N LEU A 19 -18.18 -18.65 -16.19
CA LEU A 19 -17.99 -17.28 -16.67
C LEU A 19 -19.30 -16.48 -16.71
N LYS A 20 -20.42 -17.09 -17.15
CA LYS A 20 -21.76 -16.47 -17.17
C LYS A 20 -22.30 -16.11 -15.78
N ASN A 21 -21.81 -16.79 -14.72
CA ASN A 21 -22.24 -16.59 -13.34
C ASN A 21 -21.32 -15.65 -12.56
N LEU A 22 -20.27 -15.11 -13.18
CA LEU A 22 -19.40 -14.13 -12.55
C LEU A 22 -20.09 -12.76 -12.44
N PRO A 23 -19.84 -12.01 -11.35
CA PRO A 23 -20.29 -10.64 -11.27
C PRO A 23 -19.73 -9.80 -12.43
N LYS A 24 -20.58 -8.93 -13.00
CA LYS A 24 -20.21 -8.02 -14.08
C LYS A 24 -19.82 -6.65 -13.58
N HIS A 25 -20.31 -6.26 -12.40
CA HIS A 25 -20.00 -4.99 -11.77
C HIS A 25 -19.71 -5.19 -10.27
N ILE A 26 -18.49 -4.99 -9.84
CA ILE A 26 -18.03 -5.19 -8.47
C ILE A 26 -17.71 -3.86 -7.81
N ALA A 27 -18.30 -3.57 -6.65
CA ALA A 27 -17.80 -2.52 -5.77
C ALA A 27 -16.73 -3.09 -4.84
N VAL A 28 -15.53 -2.54 -4.91
CA VAL A 28 -14.40 -2.90 -4.03
C VAL A 28 -14.18 -1.78 -3.02
N MET A 29 -14.34 -2.05 -1.73
CA MET A 29 -14.25 -1.02 -0.70
C MET A 29 -12.97 -1.11 0.12
N ARG A 30 -12.19 0.00 0.12
CA ARG A 30 -11.06 0.22 1.04
C ARG A 30 -10.91 1.71 1.34
N LEU A 31 -11.06 2.11 2.61
CA LEU A 31 -11.08 3.52 3.03
C LEU A 31 -9.79 3.99 3.71
N SER A 32 -9.02 3.06 4.28
CA SER A 32 -7.79 3.32 5.06
C SER A 32 -7.01 2.00 5.33
N ALA A 33 -5.75 1.97 5.76
CA ALA A 33 -4.84 3.12 5.74
C ALA A 33 -4.40 3.44 4.30
N LEU A 34 -3.70 4.58 4.06
CA LEU A 34 -3.26 4.96 2.70
C LEU A 34 -2.42 3.87 2.04
N GLY A 35 -1.44 3.31 2.75
CA GLY A 35 -0.60 2.22 2.22
C GLY A 35 -1.40 0.95 1.85
N ASP A 36 -2.43 0.62 2.64
CA ASP A 36 -3.32 -0.50 2.31
C ASP A 36 -4.15 -0.22 1.04
N VAL A 37 -4.56 1.04 0.82
CA VAL A 37 -5.26 1.44 -0.41
C VAL A 37 -4.31 1.39 -1.60
N ALA A 38 -3.08 1.87 -1.44
CA ALA A 38 -2.03 1.77 -2.45
C ALA A 38 -1.77 0.30 -2.84
N MET A 39 -1.64 -0.62 -1.88
CA MET A 39 -1.48 -2.05 -2.16
C MET A 39 -2.66 -2.68 -2.91
N LEU A 40 -3.89 -2.17 -2.72
CA LEU A 40 -5.07 -2.69 -3.44
C LEU A 40 -4.98 -2.43 -4.95
N SER A 41 -4.33 -1.34 -5.39
CA SER A 41 -4.24 -1.03 -6.82
C SER A 41 -3.43 -2.06 -7.61
N HIS A 42 -2.40 -2.69 -7.02
CA HIS A 42 -1.71 -3.83 -7.65
C HIS A 42 -2.68 -4.97 -7.98
N THR A 43 -3.54 -5.32 -7.01
CA THR A 43 -4.55 -6.37 -7.22
C THR A 43 -5.52 -6.02 -8.35
N LEU A 44 -5.98 -4.75 -8.38
CA LEU A 44 -6.95 -4.32 -9.39
C LEU A 44 -6.32 -4.21 -10.78
N ARG A 45 -5.02 -3.88 -10.89
CA ARG A 45 -4.27 -3.93 -12.13
C ARG A 45 -4.32 -5.35 -12.72
N ALA A 46 -3.79 -6.35 -12.01
CA ALA A 46 -3.79 -7.74 -12.47
C ALA A 46 -5.19 -8.28 -12.76
N PHE A 47 -6.17 -7.88 -11.95
CA PHE A 47 -7.55 -8.27 -12.18
C PHE A 47 -8.12 -7.69 -13.48
N LYS A 48 -7.85 -6.42 -13.78
CA LYS A 48 -8.34 -5.74 -15.00
C LYS A 48 -7.62 -6.21 -16.26
N GLU A 49 -6.37 -6.62 -16.15
CA GLU A 49 -5.63 -7.26 -17.25
C GLU A 49 -6.30 -8.57 -17.67
N GLU A 50 -6.73 -9.42 -16.72
CA GLU A 50 -7.38 -10.70 -17.00
C GLU A 50 -8.89 -10.55 -17.29
N TYR A 51 -9.56 -9.59 -16.64
CA TYR A 51 -11.01 -9.37 -16.78
C TYR A 51 -11.33 -7.93 -17.19
N PRO A 52 -10.92 -7.47 -18.38
CA PRO A 52 -11.13 -6.09 -18.83
C PRO A 52 -12.62 -5.69 -18.92
N SER A 53 -13.50 -6.66 -19.22
CA SER A 53 -14.94 -6.43 -19.34
C SER A 53 -15.69 -6.30 -18.01
N VAL A 54 -15.08 -6.68 -16.87
CA VAL A 54 -15.72 -6.57 -15.55
C VAL A 54 -15.58 -5.14 -15.05
N LYS A 55 -16.72 -4.49 -14.81
CA LYS A 55 -16.73 -3.14 -14.26
C LYS A 55 -16.32 -3.16 -12.78
N ILE A 56 -15.37 -2.31 -12.42
CA ILE A 56 -14.92 -2.13 -11.03
C ILE A 56 -15.24 -0.70 -10.58
N THR A 57 -15.96 -0.58 -9.47
CA THR A 57 -16.10 0.67 -8.72
C THR A 57 -15.33 0.58 -7.41
N VAL A 58 -14.30 1.39 -7.24
CA VAL A 58 -13.53 1.47 -6.00
C VAL A 58 -14.16 2.46 -5.05
N ALA A 59 -14.80 1.99 -3.99
CA ALA A 59 -15.35 2.82 -2.93
C ALA A 59 -14.22 3.19 -1.93
N THR A 60 -13.70 4.39 -2.05
CA THR A 60 -12.57 4.90 -1.25
C THR A 60 -12.72 6.38 -0.91
N ARG A 61 -11.76 6.95 -0.16
CA ARG A 61 -11.75 8.39 0.11
C ARG A 61 -11.18 9.15 -1.10
N ALA A 62 -11.66 10.38 -1.32
CA ALA A 62 -11.18 11.26 -2.41
C ALA A 62 -9.64 11.35 -2.47
N LEU A 63 -8.98 11.48 -1.33
CA LEU A 63 -7.51 11.53 -1.20
C LEU A 63 -6.81 10.31 -1.86
N CYS A 64 -7.47 9.15 -1.91
CA CYS A 64 -6.86 7.92 -2.42
C CYS A 64 -7.01 7.74 -3.94
N ARG A 65 -7.71 8.63 -4.64
CA ARG A 65 -7.93 8.56 -6.10
C ARG A 65 -6.63 8.37 -6.88
N PRO A 66 -5.51 9.07 -6.58
CA PRO A 66 -4.27 8.94 -7.35
C PRO A 66 -3.67 7.53 -7.41
N PHE A 67 -3.96 6.68 -6.45
CA PHE A 67 -3.45 5.29 -6.46
C PHE A 67 -4.09 4.41 -7.55
N PHE A 68 -5.16 4.87 -8.16
CA PHE A 68 -5.91 4.15 -9.18
C PHE A 68 -5.86 4.82 -10.56
N GLU A 69 -5.10 5.90 -10.70
CA GLU A 69 -4.88 6.56 -11.99
C GLU A 69 -4.22 5.60 -12.98
N GLY A 70 -4.70 5.62 -14.22
CA GLY A 70 -4.24 4.69 -15.27
C GLY A 70 -4.87 3.29 -15.20
N LEU A 71 -5.69 2.98 -14.18
CA LEU A 71 -6.48 1.75 -14.14
C LEU A 71 -7.90 2.01 -14.67
N ASP A 72 -8.42 1.05 -15.44
CA ASP A 72 -9.81 1.08 -15.91
C ASP A 72 -10.79 0.74 -14.76
N VAL A 73 -10.91 1.66 -13.81
CA VAL A 73 -11.80 1.56 -12.64
C VAL A 73 -12.52 2.88 -12.38
N GLU A 74 -13.74 2.81 -11.90
CA GLU A 74 -14.49 3.99 -11.43
C GLU A 74 -14.20 4.24 -9.95
N ILE A 75 -14.03 5.50 -9.56
CA ILE A 75 -13.86 5.89 -8.15
C ILE A 75 -15.17 6.44 -7.60
N PHE A 76 -15.70 5.74 -6.60
CA PHE A 76 -16.80 6.22 -5.78
C PHE A 76 -16.24 6.82 -4.48
N GLU A 77 -16.37 8.12 -4.32
CA GLU A 77 -15.84 8.84 -3.16
C GLU A 77 -16.72 8.66 -1.92
N VAL A 78 -16.18 8.03 -0.90
CA VAL A 78 -16.86 7.83 0.37
C VAL A 78 -16.50 8.96 1.33
N ASP A 79 -17.42 9.89 1.53
CA ASP A 79 -17.29 10.96 2.51
C ASP A 79 -17.64 10.45 3.93
N THR A 80 -16.63 10.00 4.65
CA THR A 80 -16.79 9.43 5.99
C THR A 80 -17.01 10.48 7.08
N LYS A 81 -16.74 11.75 6.81
CA LYS A 81 -16.90 12.87 7.75
C LYS A 81 -18.22 13.61 7.58
N GLY A 82 -18.79 13.59 6.38
CA GLY A 82 -20.05 14.24 6.00
C GLY A 82 -21.15 13.25 5.62
N ARG A 83 -21.46 13.12 4.29
CA ARG A 83 -22.60 12.38 3.74
C ARG A 83 -22.74 10.94 4.25
N HIS A 84 -21.61 10.22 4.36
CA HIS A 84 -21.57 8.81 4.76
C HIS A 84 -21.18 8.61 6.23
N LYS A 85 -21.37 9.61 7.10
CA LYS A 85 -21.04 9.53 8.54
C LYS A 85 -22.15 8.81 9.34
N GLY A 86 -21.72 7.87 10.21
CA GLY A 86 -22.60 7.16 11.15
C GLY A 86 -23.57 6.20 10.49
N LEU A 87 -24.52 5.67 11.25
CA LEU A 87 -25.46 4.64 10.75
C LEU A 87 -26.34 5.13 9.59
N LYS A 88 -26.87 6.37 9.67
CA LYS A 88 -27.61 6.97 8.56
C LYS A 88 -26.75 7.14 7.31
N GLY A 89 -25.48 7.45 7.49
CA GLY A 89 -24.51 7.52 6.40
C GLY A 89 -24.24 6.16 5.76
N GLU A 90 -24.25 5.08 6.52
CA GLU A 90 -24.08 3.71 5.98
C GLU A 90 -25.27 3.29 5.12
N TRP A 91 -26.50 3.64 5.51
CA TRP A 91 -27.68 3.43 4.68
C TRP A 91 -27.65 4.23 3.38
N ARG A 92 -27.13 5.49 3.43
CA ARG A 92 -26.91 6.28 2.22
C ARG A 92 -25.85 5.63 1.32
N LEU A 93 -24.73 5.20 1.90
CA LEU A 93 -23.65 4.51 1.17
C LEU A 93 -24.17 3.23 0.50
N LEU A 94 -24.99 2.44 1.21
CA LEU A 94 -25.64 1.27 0.62
C LEU A 94 -26.49 1.62 -0.60
N ARG A 95 -27.38 2.62 -0.47
CA ARG A 95 -28.25 3.06 -1.57
C ARG A 95 -27.48 3.61 -2.75
N ASP A 96 -26.46 4.41 -2.45
CA ASP A 96 -25.60 5.02 -3.47
C ASP A 96 -24.88 3.92 -4.27
N LEU A 97 -24.28 2.92 -3.58
CA LEU A 97 -23.61 1.80 -4.26
C LEU A 97 -24.59 0.89 -5.03
N ILE A 98 -25.75 0.58 -4.47
CA ILE A 98 -26.78 -0.20 -5.19
C ILE A 98 -27.27 0.56 -6.43
N GLY A 99 -27.41 1.88 -6.32
CA GLY A 99 -27.80 2.76 -7.43
C GLY A 99 -26.81 2.75 -8.60
N LEU A 100 -25.57 2.35 -8.38
CA LEU A 100 -24.58 2.13 -9.44
C LEU A 100 -24.80 0.81 -10.21
N GLY A 101 -25.76 -0.03 -9.79
CA GLY A 101 -26.04 -1.31 -10.45
C GLY A 101 -24.99 -2.39 -10.17
N ILE A 102 -24.35 -2.36 -9.00
CA ILE A 102 -23.35 -3.40 -8.63
C ILE A 102 -24.02 -4.78 -8.43
N ASP A 103 -23.36 -5.82 -8.90
CA ASP A 103 -23.77 -7.23 -8.69
C ASP A 103 -23.12 -7.80 -7.43
N ALA A 104 -21.92 -7.34 -7.09
CA ALA A 104 -21.13 -7.86 -5.99
C ALA A 104 -20.43 -6.76 -5.20
N PHE A 105 -20.13 -7.07 -3.95
CA PHE A 105 -19.43 -6.21 -3.01
C PHE A 105 -18.21 -6.92 -2.41
N ALA A 106 -17.02 -6.41 -2.71
CA ALA A 106 -15.74 -6.88 -2.20
C ALA A 106 -15.28 -5.99 -1.04
N ASP A 107 -15.47 -6.46 0.21
CA ASP A 107 -14.95 -5.77 1.39
C ASP A 107 -13.44 -6.03 1.56
N ALA A 108 -12.61 -5.19 0.97
CA ALA A 108 -11.16 -5.17 1.18
C ALA A 108 -10.75 -4.40 2.46
N HIS A 109 -11.71 -3.79 3.18
CA HIS A 109 -11.44 -3.02 4.39
C HIS A 109 -11.48 -3.88 5.68
N GLY A 110 -12.48 -4.74 5.83
CA GLY A 110 -12.58 -5.74 6.89
C GLY A 110 -12.58 -5.16 8.32
N VAL A 111 -13.30 -4.06 8.56
CA VAL A 111 -13.48 -3.41 9.86
C VAL A 111 -14.97 -3.49 10.29
N LEU A 112 -15.29 -3.03 11.52
CA LEU A 112 -16.64 -3.07 12.05
C LEU A 112 -17.65 -2.37 11.12
N ARG A 113 -17.32 -1.16 10.67
CA ARG A 113 -18.14 -0.40 9.72
C ARG A 113 -18.42 -1.18 8.44
N SER A 114 -17.41 -1.74 7.80
CA SER A 114 -17.61 -2.53 6.58
C SER A 114 -18.37 -3.85 6.83
N MET A 115 -18.36 -4.34 8.07
CA MET A 115 -19.14 -5.52 8.46
C MET A 115 -20.66 -5.24 8.37
N GLN A 116 -21.11 -4.10 8.85
CA GLN A 116 -22.51 -3.68 8.76
C GLN A 116 -22.94 -3.56 7.29
N LEU A 117 -22.13 -2.86 6.48
CA LEU A 117 -22.41 -2.72 5.05
C LEU A 117 -22.47 -4.08 4.33
N ARG A 118 -21.60 -5.05 4.68
CA ARG A 118 -21.67 -6.43 4.12
C ARG A 118 -23.00 -7.11 4.40
N TRP A 119 -23.52 -7.00 5.63
CA TRP A 119 -24.83 -7.56 5.95
C TRP A 119 -25.94 -6.92 5.13
N LEU A 120 -25.94 -5.60 5.05
CA LEU A 120 -26.92 -4.85 4.25
C LEU A 120 -26.87 -5.23 2.77
N MET A 121 -25.67 -5.37 2.19
CA MET A 121 -25.46 -5.83 0.80
C MET A 121 -25.98 -7.24 0.56
N ARG A 122 -25.79 -8.16 1.53
CA ARG A 122 -26.36 -9.52 1.43
C ARG A 122 -27.88 -9.52 1.48
N PHE A 123 -28.47 -8.75 2.38
CA PHE A 123 -29.94 -8.59 2.43
C PHE A 123 -30.49 -7.97 1.14
N ALA A 124 -29.71 -7.11 0.49
CA ALA A 124 -30.05 -6.56 -0.83
C ALA A 124 -29.78 -7.55 -2.00
N GLY A 125 -29.49 -8.82 -1.71
CA GLY A 125 -29.28 -9.88 -2.71
C GLY A 125 -27.93 -9.79 -3.45
N ARG A 126 -26.97 -8.99 -2.97
CA ARG A 126 -25.66 -8.85 -3.62
C ARG A 126 -24.69 -9.94 -3.16
N ARG A 127 -23.87 -10.44 -4.07
CA ARG A 127 -22.76 -11.34 -3.73
C ARG A 127 -21.72 -10.58 -2.92
N VAL A 128 -21.27 -11.13 -1.77
CA VAL A 128 -20.40 -10.42 -0.86
C VAL A 128 -19.24 -11.30 -0.42
N GLU A 129 -18.01 -10.82 -0.65
CA GLU A 129 -16.80 -11.41 -0.13
C GLU A 129 -16.02 -10.39 0.73
N ARG A 130 -15.19 -10.90 1.65
CA ARG A 130 -14.39 -10.06 2.54
C ARG A 130 -12.94 -10.47 2.59
N ILE A 131 -12.07 -9.53 2.90
CA ILE A 131 -10.67 -9.82 3.19
C ILE A 131 -10.52 -10.66 4.47
N ARG A 132 -9.65 -11.68 4.41
CA ARG A 132 -9.17 -12.43 5.57
C ARG A 132 -7.81 -11.89 5.97
N LYS A 133 -7.78 -11.00 6.98
CA LYS A 133 -6.58 -10.25 7.38
C LYS A 133 -5.50 -11.12 8.06
N GLY A 134 -5.76 -12.38 8.35
CA GLY A 134 -4.82 -13.25 9.08
C GLY A 134 -4.51 -12.75 10.49
N ARG A 135 -5.51 -12.18 11.20
CA ARG A 135 -5.29 -11.56 12.53
C ARG A 135 -4.73 -12.54 13.53
N VAL A 136 -5.22 -13.77 13.53
CA VAL A 136 -4.75 -14.84 14.43
C VAL A 136 -3.29 -15.20 14.09
N GLU A 137 -2.99 -15.43 12.80
CA GLU A 137 -1.63 -15.72 12.33
C GLU A 137 -0.66 -14.59 12.71
N LYS A 138 -1.06 -13.32 12.50
CA LYS A 138 -0.28 -12.14 12.86
C LYS A 138 -0.09 -12.03 14.38
N TRP A 139 -1.12 -12.33 15.16
CA TRP A 139 -1.04 -12.28 16.61
C TRP A 139 -0.01 -13.28 17.17
N PHE A 140 0.05 -14.49 16.61
CA PHE A 140 1.06 -15.48 16.98
C PHE A 140 2.49 -15.11 16.53
N ARG A 141 2.64 -14.13 15.63
CA ARG A 141 3.94 -13.63 15.14
C ARG A 141 4.41 -12.37 15.88
N VAL A 142 3.68 -11.91 16.88
CA VAL A 142 4.03 -10.73 17.69
C VAL A 142 4.59 -11.17 19.03
N GLY A 143 5.75 -10.61 19.42
CA GLY A 143 6.38 -10.82 20.70
C GLY A 143 7.57 -11.78 20.67
N TYR A 144 8.02 -12.17 21.82
CA TYR A 144 9.24 -12.94 22.03
C TYR A 144 9.29 -14.24 21.20
N ASN A 145 10.31 -14.37 20.35
CA ASN A 145 10.58 -15.57 19.53
C ASN A 145 9.47 -15.97 18.54
N SER A 146 8.62 -15.05 18.14
CA SER A 146 7.43 -15.39 17.36
C SER A 146 7.66 -15.42 15.83
N HIS A 147 8.79 -14.93 15.34
CA HIS A 147 9.10 -15.03 13.91
C HIS A 147 10.04 -16.22 13.67
N ASN A 148 9.55 -17.22 13.01
CA ASN A 148 10.34 -18.40 12.61
C ASN A 148 10.85 -18.27 11.16
N GLY A 149 11.04 -17.04 10.66
CA GLY A 149 11.57 -16.77 9.32
C GLY A 149 10.58 -16.99 8.17
N VAL A 150 9.41 -17.61 8.39
CA VAL A 150 8.44 -17.85 7.33
C VAL A 150 7.51 -16.64 7.19
N PRO A 151 7.53 -15.92 6.05
CA PRO A 151 6.66 -14.78 5.82
C PRO A 151 5.17 -15.18 5.85
N LEU A 152 4.34 -14.32 6.41
CA LEU A 152 2.89 -14.44 6.29
C LEU A 152 2.43 -14.02 4.89
N LYS A 153 1.27 -14.54 4.48
CA LYS A 153 0.65 -14.16 3.21
C LYS A 153 0.60 -12.64 3.08
N HIS A 154 1.15 -12.11 2.00
CA HIS A 154 1.23 -10.69 1.71
C HIS A 154 -0.17 -10.05 1.57
N SER A 155 -0.30 -8.76 1.93
CA SER A 155 -1.59 -8.06 1.89
C SER A 155 -2.19 -8.00 0.48
N VAL A 156 -1.38 -7.81 -0.56
CA VAL A 156 -1.81 -7.84 -1.97
C VAL A 156 -2.44 -9.18 -2.32
N VAL A 157 -1.79 -10.30 -1.96
CA VAL A 157 -2.34 -11.65 -2.19
C VAL A 157 -3.67 -11.85 -1.44
N ARG A 158 -3.79 -11.28 -0.23
CA ARG A 158 -5.08 -11.32 0.52
C ARG A 158 -6.18 -10.54 -0.19
N TYR A 159 -5.87 -9.47 -0.92
CA TYR A 159 -6.83 -8.75 -1.77
C TYR A 159 -7.21 -9.58 -3.00
N CYS A 160 -6.24 -10.20 -3.69
CA CYS A 160 -6.51 -11.14 -4.78
C CYS A 160 -7.47 -12.26 -4.33
N ASP A 161 -7.26 -12.81 -3.14
CA ASP A 161 -8.11 -13.86 -2.58
C ASP A 161 -9.58 -13.41 -2.38
N VAL A 162 -9.87 -12.12 -2.22
CA VAL A 162 -11.26 -11.63 -2.15
C VAL A 162 -11.97 -11.85 -3.48
N LEU A 163 -11.34 -11.45 -4.58
CA LEU A 163 -11.90 -11.61 -5.93
C LEU A 163 -11.90 -13.08 -6.38
N ARG A 164 -10.86 -13.83 -6.04
CA ARG A 164 -10.82 -15.29 -6.31
C ARG A 164 -11.97 -16.04 -5.63
N ARG A 165 -12.37 -15.67 -4.40
CA ARG A 165 -13.56 -16.26 -3.74
C ARG A 165 -14.87 -15.82 -4.39
N MET A 166 -14.88 -14.78 -5.20
CA MET A 166 -16.00 -14.45 -6.09
C MET A 166 -16.00 -15.29 -7.39
N GLY A 167 -15.09 -16.25 -7.52
CA GLY A 167 -15.03 -17.18 -8.65
C GLY A 167 -14.11 -16.76 -9.80
N PHE A 168 -13.41 -15.64 -9.67
CA PHE A 168 -12.43 -15.19 -10.65
C PHE A 168 -11.12 -15.96 -10.46
N GLU A 169 -10.49 -16.34 -11.57
CA GLU A 169 -9.21 -17.05 -11.57
C GLU A 169 -8.18 -16.14 -12.27
N PHE A 170 -7.19 -15.66 -11.54
CA PHE A 170 -6.10 -14.82 -12.05
C PHE A 170 -4.87 -14.94 -11.15
N GLU A 171 -3.70 -14.71 -11.72
CA GLU A 171 -2.44 -14.80 -10.98
C GLU A 171 -2.25 -13.61 -10.02
N ASN A 172 -1.24 -13.69 -9.15
CA ASN A 172 -0.84 -12.54 -8.36
C ASN A 172 -0.27 -11.47 -9.28
N PRO A 173 -0.44 -10.17 -8.96
CA PRO A 173 0.11 -9.11 -9.79
C PRO A 173 1.63 -9.25 -9.92
N GLU A 174 2.13 -8.95 -11.08
CA GLU A 174 3.56 -8.72 -11.28
C GLU A 174 3.97 -7.38 -10.63
N ALA A 175 5.27 -7.19 -10.40
CA ALA A 175 5.80 -5.90 -10.01
C ALA A 175 5.61 -4.89 -11.15
N VAL A 176 5.36 -3.63 -10.80
CA VAL A 176 5.26 -2.56 -11.80
C VAL A 176 6.60 -2.38 -12.50
N SER A 177 6.59 -2.12 -13.81
CA SER A 177 7.81 -1.81 -14.56
C SER A 177 8.33 -0.41 -14.23
N ARG A 178 9.64 -0.29 -14.06
CA ARG A 178 10.31 1.01 -13.88
C ARG A 178 10.13 1.90 -15.11
N GLU A 179 10.22 1.33 -16.30
CA GLU A 179 10.08 2.03 -17.56
C GLU A 179 8.66 2.63 -17.72
N GLU A 180 7.63 1.84 -17.39
CA GLU A 180 6.24 2.34 -17.37
C GLU A 180 6.10 3.49 -16.37
N SER A 181 6.72 3.37 -15.20
CA SER A 181 6.62 4.38 -14.15
C SER A 181 7.26 5.70 -14.53
N LEU A 182 8.34 5.69 -15.28
CA LEU A 182 9.04 6.88 -15.76
C LEU A 182 8.23 7.67 -16.82
N GLN A 183 7.14 7.08 -17.37
CA GLN A 183 6.21 7.82 -18.24
C GLN A 183 5.30 8.79 -17.48
N ARG A 184 5.26 8.72 -16.14
CA ARG A 184 4.52 9.66 -15.31
C ARG A 184 5.09 11.07 -15.44
N PRO A 185 4.25 12.13 -15.38
CA PRO A 185 4.76 13.49 -15.40
C PRO A 185 5.67 13.76 -14.20
N ASN A 186 6.78 14.46 -14.43
CA ASN A 186 7.64 14.90 -13.33
C ASN A 186 7.19 16.29 -12.83
N PRO A 187 6.63 16.40 -11.61
CA PRO A 187 6.13 17.68 -11.09
C PRO A 187 7.25 18.68 -10.76
N MET A 188 8.50 18.20 -10.71
CA MET A 188 9.69 19.04 -10.43
C MET A 188 10.44 19.47 -11.69
N GLY A 189 9.89 19.20 -12.87
CA GLY A 189 10.51 19.52 -14.15
C GLY A 189 11.57 18.55 -14.60
N GLU A 190 12.52 19.01 -15.39
CA GLU A 190 13.60 18.17 -15.92
C GLU A 190 14.54 17.69 -14.80
N LYS A 191 14.83 16.39 -14.81
CA LYS A 191 15.70 15.77 -13.81
C LYS A 191 17.18 15.94 -14.23
N SER A 192 17.97 16.54 -13.34
CA SER A 192 19.41 16.54 -13.40
C SER A 192 19.99 15.75 -12.23
N GLY A 193 21.05 14.97 -12.46
CA GLY A 193 21.72 14.20 -11.42
C GLY A 193 20.84 13.14 -10.75
N LYS A 194 21.26 12.68 -9.59
CA LYS A 194 20.55 11.66 -8.79
C LYS A 194 19.68 12.31 -7.72
N TRP A 195 18.42 11.87 -7.63
CA TRP A 195 17.40 12.38 -6.71
C TRP A 195 16.99 11.30 -5.70
N VAL A 196 17.00 11.65 -4.42
CA VAL A 196 16.64 10.73 -3.33
C VAL A 196 15.47 11.29 -2.52
N GLY A 197 14.50 10.41 -2.19
CA GLY A 197 13.42 10.72 -1.26
C GLY A 197 13.74 10.24 0.16
N VAL A 198 13.24 10.96 1.18
CA VAL A 198 13.32 10.53 2.59
C VAL A 198 11.96 10.71 3.24
N ALA A 199 11.36 9.60 3.70
CA ALA A 199 10.09 9.56 4.44
C ALA A 199 10.35 8.95 5.84
N PRO A 200 10.89 9.72 6.79
CA PRO A 200 11.40 9.19 8.06
C PRO A 200 10.31 8.94 9.10
N PHE A 201 9.07 9.34 8.80
CA PHE A 201 7.96 9.29 9.73
C PHE A 201 6.90 8.26 9.38
N SER A 202 6.10 7.90 10.38
CA SER A 202 4.95 7.00 10.23
C SER A 202 3.93 7.30 11.33
N ALA A 203 2.72 6.78 11.17
CA ALA A 203 1.61 6.99 12.12
C ALA A 203 1.89 6.54 13.57
N HIS A 204 2.92 5.72 13.78
CA HIS A 204 3.25 5.17 15.10
C HIS A 204 4.73 5.34 15.41
N ARG A 205 5.04 5.76 16.64
CA ARG A 205 6.43 5.99 17.09
C ARG A 205 7.36 4.78 16.91
N GLY A 206 6.83 3.57 17.03
CA GLY A 206 7.62 2.34 16.80
C GLY A 206 8.07 2.12 15.36
N LYS A 207 7.57 2.94 14.44
CA LYS A 207 7.90 2.94 12.99
C LYS A 207 8.42 4.29 12.50
N THR A 208 8.74 5.21 13.39
CA THR A 208 9.25 6.54 13.06
C THR A 208 10.75 6.58 13.38
N TYR A 209 11.56 6.95 12.41
CA TYR A 209 13.00 7.10 12.61
C TYR A 209 13.27 8.22 13.62
N PRO A 210 14.23 8.07 14.55
CA PRO A 210 14.51 9.12 15.52
C PRO A 210 14.89 10.44 14.83
N GLU A 211 14.26 11.53 15.20
CA GLU A 211 14.42 12.84 14.53
C GLU A 211 15.88 13.30 14.42
N PRO A 212 16.74 13.23 15.46
CA PRO A 212 18.15 13.57 15.30
C PRO A 212 18.89 12.71 14.26
N MET A 213 18.52 11.43 14.16
CA MET A 213 19.10 10.51 13.17
C MET A 213 18.57 10.78 11.76
N ALA A 214 17.28 11.20 11.66
CA ALA A 214 16.70 11.61 10.38
C ALA A 214 17.35 12.91 9.86
N GLU A 215 17.65 13.86 10.75
CA GLU A 215 18.37 15.08 10.41
C GLU A 215 19.79 14.77 9.90
N GLU A 216 20.55 13.93 10.62
CA GLU A 216 21.87 13.48 10.20
C GLU A 216 21.83 12.76 8.85
N LEU A 217 20.86 11.85 8.66
CA LEU A 217 20.65 11.14 7.39
C LEU A 217 20.41 12.09 6.22
N ILE A 218 19.53 13.07 6.40
CA ILE A 218 19.23 14.06 5.35
C ILE A 218 20.49 14.88 5.03
N GLY A 219 21.28 15.26 6.04
CA GLY A 219 22.54 15.97 5.83
C GLY A 219 23.57 15.15 5.04
N LEU A 220 23.72 13.87 5.35
CA LEU A 220 24.60 12.96 4.60
C LEU A 220 24.14 12.80 3.15
N LEU A 221 22.83 12.60 2.94
CA LEU A 221 22.27 12.47 1.58
C LEU A 221 22.38 13.77 0.79
N ALA A 222 22.19 14.93 1.43
CA ALA A 222 22.37 16.25 0.80
C ALA A 222 23.81 16.49 0.32
N GLY A 223 24.80 15.90 0.99
CA GLY A 223 26.20 15.95 0.56
C GLY A 223 26.55 15.02 -0.61
N GLU A 224 25.71 14.05 -0.93
CA GLU A 224 26.01 12.99 -1.91
C GLU A 224 25.13 13.06 -3.18
N TYR A 225 23.92 13.63 -3.07
CA TYR A 225 22.92 13.61 -4.13
C TYR A 225 22.53 15.01 -4.58
N GLU A 226 22.16 15.15 -5.86
CA GLU A 226 21.78 16.42 -6.46
C GLU A 226 20.56 17.05 -5.78
N ARG A 227 19.54 16.26 -5.45
CA ARG A 227 18.36 16.71 -4.73
C ARG A 227 17.86 15.68 -3.72
N VAL A 228 17.44 16.16 -2.57
CA VAL A 228 16.81 15.35 -1.52
C VAL A 228 15.40 15.87 -1.27
N PHE A 229 14.40 15.00 -1.36
CA PHE A 229 13.00 15.34 -1.13
C PHE A 229 12.52 14.75 0.19
N VAL A 230 12.02 15.59 1.09
CA VAL A 230 11.54 15.16 2.40
C VAL A 230 10.02 15.05 2.38
N HIS A 231 9.54 13.81 2.53
CA HIS A 231 8.13 13.45 2.59
C HIS A 231 7.62 13.56 4.03
N SER A 232 6.45 14.15 4.22
CA SER A 232 5.82 14.31 5.54
C SER A 232 4.30 14.29 5.41
N GLY A 233 3.61 13.78 6.44
CA GLY A 233 2.17 13.54 6.42
C GLY A 233 1.34 14.37 7.40
N GLY A 234 1.95 15.27 8.15
CA GLY A 234 1.27 16.09 9.15
C GLY A 234 2.09 17.31 9.57
N ASP A 235 1.48 18.24 10.31
CA ASP A 235 2.06 19.55 10.63
C ASP A 235 3.41 19.48 11.35
N SER A 236 3.54 18.62 12.37
CA SER A 236 4.80 18.44 13.10
C SER A 236 5.92 17.85 12.23
N GLU A 237 5.56 16.96 11.29
CA GLU A 237 6.50 16.41 10.32
C GLU A 237 6.87 17.46 9.27
N ALA A 238 5.93 18.34 8.91
CA ALA A 238 6.16 19.46 8.00
C ALA A 238 7.15 20.49 8.59
N GLU A 239 7.03 20.82 9.88
CA GLU A 239 7.99 21.70 10.56
C GLU A 239 9.42 21.13 10.51
N PHE A 240 9.57 19.83 10.73
CA PHE A 240 10.87 19.17 10.58
C PHE A 240 11.38 19.28 9.13
N ALA A 241 10.56 18.97 8.14
CA ALA A 241 10.94 19.02 6.73
C ALA A 241 11.35 20.43 6.30
N GLN A 242 10.65 21.48 6.76
CA GLN A 242 10.98 22.88 6.50
C GLN A 242 12.30 23.30 7.13
N ARG A 243 12.61 22.81 8.35
CA ARG A 243 13.95 23.05 8.95
C ARG A 243 15.05 22.46 8.10
N MET A 244 14.84 21.25 7.52
CA MET A 244 15.84 20.62 6.65
C MET A 244 16.01 21.38 5.33
N GLU A 245 14.92 21.84 4.72
CA GLU A 245 14.95 22.69 3.51
C GLU A 245 15.67 24.03 3.77
N THR A 246 15.49 24.62 4.94
CA THR A 246 16.21 25.87 5.31
C THR A 246 17.70 25.63 5.54
N LYS A 247 18.05 24.42 6.03
CA LYS A 247 19.43 24.07 6.39
C LYS A 247 20.30 23.67 5.19
N TYR A 248 19.70 23.09 4.14
CA TYR A 248 20.39 22.55 2.98
C TYR A 248 19.73 23.03 1.68
N GLU A 249 20.52 23.67 0.79
CA GLU A 249 20.01 24.29 -0.46
C GLU A 249 19.36 23.30 -1.43
N ASN A 250 19.84 22.05 -1.45
CA ASN A 250 19.35 20.97 -2.34
C ASN A 250 18.28 20.08 -1.69
N VAL A 251 17.79 20.42 -0.49
CA VAL A 251 16.69 19.71 0.19
C VAL A 251 15.37 20.41 -0.08
N THR A 252 14.34 19.66 -0.42
CA THR A 252 12.97 20.18 -0.68
C THR A 252 11.96 19.49 0.23
N ALA A 253 11.27 20.27 1.05
CA ALA A 253 10.10 19.80 1.83
C ALA A 253 8.85 19.75 0.94
N LEU A 254 8.15 18.62 0.91
CA LEU A 254 7.03 18.40 -0.01
C LEU A 254 5.66 18.80 0.56
N PHE A 255 5.49 18.77 1.89
CA PHE A 255 4.21 19.02 2.54
C PHE A 255 3.63 20.40 2.17
N GLY A 256 2.38 20.39 1.74
CA GLY A 256 1.67 21.60 1.33
C GLY A 256 2.08 22.16 -0.04
N LYS A 257 3.17 21.69 -0.64
CA LYS A 257 3.65 22.13 -1.96
C LYS A 257 3.15 21.24 -3.11
N VAL A 258 2.96 19.95 -2.83
CA VAL A 258 2.49 18.97 -3.81
C VAL A 258 1.27 18.22 -3.29
N LYS A 259 0.38 17.81 -4.19
CA LYS A 259 -0.72 16.91 -3.88
C LYS A 259 -0.23 15.47 -3.90
N LEU A 260 -0.98 14.55 -3.29
CA LEU A 260 -0.61 13.12 -3.24
C LEU A 260 -0.35 12.50 -4.62
N GLY A 261 -1.08 12.93 -5.66
CA GLY A 261 -0.84 12.48 -7.04
C GLY A 261 0.50 12.94 -7.58
N ASP A 262 0.83 14.23 -7.37
CA ASP A 262 2.12 14.79 -7.76
C ASP A 262 3.27 14.18 -6.95
N GLU A 263 3.05 13.89 -5.65
CA GLU A 263 4.00 13.19 -4.82
C GLU A 263 4.28 11.76 -5.33
N LEU A 264 3.22 11.02 -5.72
CA LEU A 264 3.37 9.70 -6.35
C LEU A 264 4.14 9.79 -7.68
N ASN A 265 3.85 10.80 -8.48
CA ASN A 265 4.54 11.05 -9.75
C ASN A 265 6.02 11.43 -9.52
N LEU A 266 6.32 12.26 -8.51
CA LEU A 266 7.70 12.57 -8.13
C LEU A 266 8.46 11.30 -7.70
N ILE A 267 7.85 10.44 -6.87
CA ILE A 267 8.47 9.19 -6.43
C ILE A 267 8.88 8.33 -7.64
N ALA A 268 8.09 8.34 -8.72
CA ALA A 268 8.46 7.64 -9.95
C ALA A 268 9.78 8.13 -10.58
N HIS A 269 10.21 9.35 -10.30
CA HIS A 269 11.45 9.93 -10.84
C HIS A 269 12.64 9.87 -9.86
N LEU A 270 12.43 9.45 -8.62
CA LEU A 270 13.53 9.26 -7.66
C LEU A 270 14.39 8.06 -8.04
N ASP A 271 15.68 8.14 -7.82
CA ASP A 271 16.60 7.00 -7.96
C ASP A 271 16.44 6.02 -6.80
N CYS A 272 16.13 6.54 -5.62
CA CYS A 272 15.81 5.75 -4.43
C CYS A 272 14.94 6.56 -3.46
N ILE A 273 14.16 5.88 -2.64
CA ILE A 273 13.50 6.48 -1.49
C ILE A 273 13.83 5.72 -0.21
N VAL A 274 14.26 6.45 0.82
CA VAL A 274 14.36 5.92 2.18
C VAL A 274 12.99 6.07 2.85
N SER A 275 12.42 4.98 3.30
CA SER A 275 11.08 4.99 3.92
C SER A 275 11.04 4.11 5.15
N MET A 276 10.17 4.46 6.07
CA MET A 276 9.72 3.55 7.12
C MET A 276 8.70 2.54 6.56
N ASP A 277 8.24 1.59 7.39
CA ASP A 277 6.99 0.84 7.13
C ASP A 277 5.81 1.83 7.15
N SER A 278 5.64 2.56 6.04
CA SER A 278 4.70 3.67 5.86
C SER A 278 4.12 3.71 4.44
N VAL A 279 3.25 4.69 4.15
CA VAL A 279 2.64 4.84 2.82
C VAL A 279 3.66 5.10 1.72
N ALA A 280 4.75 5.81 2.03
CA ALA A 280 5.79 6.15 1.03
C ALA A 280 6.44 4.89 0.43
N MET A 281 6.70 3.84 1.23
CA MET A 281 7.17 2.55 0.73
C MET A 281 6.17 1.91 -0.25
N HIS A 282 4.88 2.00 0.04
CA HIS A 282 3.85 1.45 -0.85
C HIS A 282 3.64 2.30 -2.10
N MET A 283 3.82 3.62 -2.02
CA MET A 283 3.85 4.50 -3.20
C MET A 283 5.03 4.17 -4.11
N ALA A 284 6.20 3.95 -3.53
CA ALA A 284 7.38 3.52 -4.28
C ALA A 284 7.17 2.14 -4.95
N SER A 285 6.44 1.22 -4.32
CA SER A 285 6.08 -0.05 -4.96
C SER A 285 5.15 0.11 -6.17
N LEU A 286 4.32 1.17 -6.20
CA LEU A 286 3.45 1.52 -7.34
C LEU A 286 4.21 2.16 -8.51
N THR A 287 5.45 2.58 -8.27
CA THR A 287 6.30 3.25 -9.25
C THR A 287 7.60 2.51 -9.52
N ALA A 288 7.74 1.30 -9.02
CA ALA A 288 8.97 0.49 -9.11
C ALA A 288 10.24 1.28 -8.71
N THR A 289 10.09 2.25 -7.81
CA THR A 289 11.21 3.05 -7.31
C THR A 289 11.99 2.24 -6.28
N PRO A 290 13.31 2.14 -6.37
CA PRO A 290 14.14 1.48 -5.37
C PRO A 290 13.87 2.02 -3.96
N VAL A 291 13.73 1.14 -2.97
CA VAL A 291 13.36 1.51 -1.59
C VAL A 291 14.38 0.98 -0.60
N VAL A 292 14.94 1.85 0.20
CA VAL A 292 15.56 1.47 1.48
C VAL A 292 14.49 1.58 2.56
N SER A 293 14.03 0.45 3.08
CA SER A 293 12.96 0.40 4.08
C SER A 293 13.50 0.10 5.48
N ILE A 294 13.24 0.99 6.44
CA ILE A 294 13.70 0.88 7.83
C ILE A 294 12.58 0.30 8.70
N TRP A 295 12.88 -0.81 9.38
CA TRP A 295 11.91 -1.55 10.17
C TRP A 295 12.24 -1.55 11.67
N GLY A 296 11.37 -0.93 12.46
CA GLY A 296 11.48 -0.85 13.92
C GLY A 296 10.63 -1.91 14.64
N ALA A 297 9.49 -1.49 15.20
CA ALA A 297 8.60 -2.34 16.00
C ALA A 297 7.81 -3.38 15.20
N THR A 298 7.75 -3.24 13.88
CA THR A 298 7.13 -4.18 12.92
C THR A 298 8.18 -5.05 12.24
N HIS A 299 7.78 -5.94 11.32
CA HIS A 299 8.67 -6.83 10.60
C HIS A 299 8.13 -7.12 9.18
N PRO A 300 8.98 -7.19 8.14
CA PRO A 300 8.55 -7.51 6.76
C PRO A 300 7.78 -8.82 6.67
N ALA A 301 8.18 -9.83 7.44
CA ALA A 301 7.51 -11.15 7.49
C ALA A 301 6.03 -11.11 7.92
N LEU A 302 5.51 -9.98 8.39
CA LEU A 302 4.08 -9.79 8.63
C LEU A 302 3.25 -9.58 7.34
N GLY A 303 3.92 -9.55 6.17
CA GLY A 303 3.31 -9.43 4.85
C GLY A 303 2.94 -7.98 4.49
N PHE A 304 3.78 -7.02 4.89
CA PHE A 304 3.60 -5.59 4.66
C PHE A 304 4.71 -4.91 3.85
N LEU A 305 5.76 -5.64 3.44
CA LEU A 305 6.77 -5.07 2.54
C LEU A 305 6.07 -4.52 1.29
N GLY A 306 6.59 -3.46 0.68
CA GLY A 306 6.08 -2.96 -0.60
C GLY A 306 6.07 -4.07 -1.65
N TRP A 307 4.99 -4.21 -2.42
CA TRP A 307 4.86 -5.27 -3.41
C TRP A 307 5.89 -5.10 -4.52
N GLY A 308 6.68 -6.13 -4.78
CA GLY A 308 7.78 -6.08 -5.76
C GLY A 308 9.01 -5.27 -5.30
N CYS A 309 9.04 -4.73 -4.07
CA CYS A 309 10.24 -4.12 -3.55
C CYS A 309 11.34 -5.14 -3.30
N ASP A 310 12.58 -4.75 -3.60
CA ASP A 310 13.76 -5.56 -3.39
C ASP A 310 14.04 -5.76 -1.89
N GLU A 311 14.12 -7.02 -1.45
CA GLU A 311 14.41 -7.36 -0.05
C GLU A 311 15.82 -6.91 0.38
N ARG A 312 16.75 -6.69 -0.55
CA ARG A 312 18.09 -6.15 -0.25
C ARG A 312 18.00 -4.74 0.35
N GLY A 313 16.96 -3.98 0.01
CA GLY A 313 16.69 -2.65 0.58
C GLY A 313 16.12 -2.68 2.00
N VAL A 314 15.89 -3.84 2.62
CA VAL A 314 15.35 -3.93 3.98
C VAL A 314 16.45 -3.72 5.02
N LEU A 315 16.30 -2.68 5.83
CA LEU A 315 17.14 -2.43 7.00
C LEU A 315 16.37 -2.71 8.28
N GLN A 316 16.83 -3.68 9.03
CA GLN A 316 16.25 -4.08 10.31
C GLN A 316 17.31 -4.73 11.21
N GLU A 317 17.04 -4.71 12.50
CA GLU A 317 17.87 -5.41 13.49
C GLU A 317 17.09 -6.58 14.08
N GLU A 318 17.68 -7.75 14.11
CA GLU A 318 17.07 -8.94 14.72
C GLU A 318 17.11 -8.83 16.26
N MET A 319 15.93 -8.71 16.84
CA MET A 319 15.77 -8.63 18.30
C MET A 319 14.65 -9.54 18.78
N LYS A 320 14.86 -10.23 19.89
CA LYS A 320 13.87 -11.13 20.48
C LYS A 320 12.50 -10.49 20.75
N CYS A 321 12.45 -9.16 20.97
CA CYS A 321 11.20 -8.43 21.22
C CYS A 321 10.45 -8.03 19.92
N ARG A 322 11.04 -8.21 18.74
CA ARG A 322 10.42 -7.85 17.45
C ARG A 322 9.73 -9.06 16.81
N PRO A 323 8.63 -8.82 16.07
CA PRO A 323 7.84 -7.58 16.04
C PRO A 323 7.10 -7.36 17.37
N CYS A 324 7.08 -6.11 17.87
CA CYS A 324 6.41 -5.77 19.13
C CYS A 324 4.89 -5.69 18.96
N SER A 325 4.42 -5.38 17.77
CA SER A 325 3.02 -5.31 17.40
C SER A 325 2.86 -5.48 15.88
N VAL A 326 1.62 -5.72 15.44
CA VAL A 326 1.33 -5.93 14.01
C VAL A 326 1.53 -4.64 13.21
N TYR A 327 1.13 -3.48 13.77
CA TYR A 327 1.10 -2.20 13.06
C TYR A 327 2.01 -1.12 13.67
N GLY A 328 2.83 -1.46 14.68
CA GLY A 328 3.71 -0.50 15.36
C GLY A 328 3.03 0.34 16.45
N GLU A 329 1.78 0.05 16.78
CA GLU A 329 0.93 0.81 17.70
C GLU A 329 1.33 0.69 19.18
N ARG A 330 2.03 -0.39 19.54
CA ARG A 330 2.46 -0.62 20.94
C ARG A 330 3.69 0.22 21.27
N LYS A 331 3.68 0.80 22.46
CA LYS A 331 4.87 1.46 23.01
C LYS A 331 5.97 0.45 23.24
N CYS A 332 7.22 0.86 23.04
CA CYS A 332 8.38 0.03 23.38
C CYS A 332 8.37 -0.28 24.88
N ARG A 333 8.56 -1.55 25.26
CA ARG A 333 8.45 -2.01 26.66
C ARG A 333 9.42 -1.31 27.61
N ASN A 334 10.63 -1.03 27.15
CA ASN A 334 11.66 -0.32 27.92
C ASN A 334 11.88 1.12 27.45
N GLY A 335 11.03 1.65 26.56
CA GLY A 335 11.11 3.03 26.04
C GLY A 335 12.31 3.34 25.16
N SER A 336 13.23 2.39 24.96
CA SER A 336 14.52 2.66 24.28
C SER A 336 14.38 2.81 22.77
N TYR A 337 13.45 2.11 22.13
CA TYR A 337 13.34 1.96 20.67
C TYR A 337 14.68 1.58 20.03
N LYS A 338 15.46 0.71 20.70
CA LYS A 338 16.80 0.29 20.27
C LYS A 338 16.80 -0.25 18.84
N CYS A 339 15.74 -0.99 18.43
CA CYS A 339 15.58 -1.53 17.08
C CYS A 339 15.67 -0.49 15.95
N LEU A 340 15.35 0.78 16.23
CA LEU A 340 15.50 1.88 15.28
C LEU A 340 16.87 2.57 15.45
N LYS A 341 17.33 2.73 16.69
CA LYS A 341 18.55 3.49 17.01
C LYS A 341 19.85 2.78 16.59
N VAL A 342 19.85 1.48 16.42
CA VAL A 342 21.03 0.73 15.95
C VAL A 342 21.21 0.80 14.45
N ILE A 343 20.16 1.17 13.69
CA ILE A 343 20.25 1.42 12.26
C ILE A 343 20.77 2.86 12.09
N THR A 344 22.08 3.01 11.93
CA THR A 344 22.71 4.33 11.86
C THR A 344 22.40 5.03 10.53
N PRO A 345 22.44 6.38 10.47
CA PRO A 345 22.31 7.13 9.21
C PRO A 345 23.29 6.66 8.14
N GLN A 346 24.54 6.37 8.52
CA GLN A 346 25.55 5.87 7.59
C GLN A 346 25.14 4.52 6.97
N MET A 347 24.61 3.57 7.76
CA MET A 347 24.12 2.30 7.22
C MET A 347 23.00 2.52 6.18
N VAL A 348 22.17 3.53 6.37
CA VAL A 348 21.10 3.88 5.43
C VAL A 348 21.68 4.44 4.14
N VAL A 349 22.64 5.39 4.23
CA VAL A 349 23.35 5.97 3.06
C VAL A 349 24.05 4.88 2.28
N ASP A 350 24.79 3.98 2.95
CA ASP A 350 25.49 2.87 2.30
C ASP A 350 24.51 1.96 1.54
N LYS A 351 23.35 1.71 2.13
CA LYS A 351 22.29 0.91 1.49
C LYS A 351 21.66 1.63 0.29
N VAL A 352 21.50 2.97 0.34
CA VAL A 352 21.05 3.76 -0.82
C VAL A 352 22.09 3.65 -1.94
N LYS A 353 23.39 3.79 -1.65
CA LYS A 353 24.48 3.63 -2.65
C LYS A 353 24.47 2.25 -3.29
N GLU A 354 24.24 1.19 -2.50
CA GLU A 354 24.15 -0.18 -3.03
C GLU A 354 22.99 -0.37 -4.03
N LEU A 355 21.85 0.30 -3.80
CA LEU A 355 20.67 0.15 -4.67
C LEU A 355 20.70 1.08 -5.91
N VAL A 356 21.40 2.21 -5.82
CA VAL A 356 21.45 3.23 -6.89
C VAL A 356 22.65 3.04 -7.80
N GLY A 357 23.69 2.38 -7.34
CA GLY A 357 24.93 2.11 -8.08
C GLY A 357 25.87 3.30 -8.06
#